data_e8f1ce29a27f8d17fa3b11e6ff6517bd
#
_entry.id   e8f1ce29a27f8d17fa3b11e6ff6517bd
#
_cell.length_a   1.000
_cell.length_b   1.000
_cell.length_c   1.000
_cell.angle_alpha   90.00
_cell.angle_beta   90.00
_cell.angle_gamma   90.00
#
_symmetry.space_group_name_H-M   'P 1'
#
loop_
_entity.id
_entity.type
_entity.pdbx_description
1 polymer ?
#
loop_
_entity_poly.entity_id
_entity_poly.type
_entity_poly.pdbx_seq_one_letter_code
_entity_poly.pdbx_strand_id
1 'polypeptide(L)'
;MIVKNISAIQYFQERFDIIDTPYQYTVDYHPAAPKKTFTTNPTFVAEFHDCFAHALPLVITNENHMITSHLWPLLHNTKYKPQKTHDLWSKWNDNMEITLPPAHKQFSEPYKYVWLPIDEHSANNAWHIWIDVISKFRLIEKKFSHKYTDFIYVLSGPSEYFDRVARELFPELRYYVMPKNTTWKFGHLLAPSMSNHEDGITVPDMIKWLRHKFGMVCNARRKIFISRDDAPARRLINAEQVFMALQGWETVTLTGMGIKQQIELFSEASHVVSTHGAGLANLLWCASGTKVIEISQTEMLDKKVYPVISHHLGLIHRVILGEKVEIRGDKVKGVKRKKDFNDISIQTSALFELINGL
;
A
#
# COMPACT_ATOMS: atom_id res chain seq x y z
N MET A 1 16.67 -24.43 -10.40
CA MET A 1 15.35 -25.03 -10.14
C MET A 1 14.36 -24.48 -11.16
N ILE A 2 13.70 -25.34 -11.91
CA ILE A 2 12.64 -24.96 -12.87
C ILE A 2 11.32 -25.02 -12.11
N VAL A 3 10.53 -23.97 -12.17
CA VAL A 3 9.26 -23.86 -11.47
C VAL A 3 8.14 -23.49 -12.44
N LYS A 4 6.96 -24.02 -12.21
CA LYS A 4 5.74 -23.75 -12.99
C LYS A 4 4.79 -22.85 -12.21
N ASN A 5 4.18 -21.90 -12.89
CA ASN A 5 3.16 -21.06 -12.26
C ASN A 5 1.86 -21.85 -12.06
N ILE A 6 1.29 -21.73 -10.86
CA ILE A 6 -0.06 -22.23 -10.55
C ILE A 6 -0.79 -21.15 -9.76
N SER A 7 -2.08 -20.96 -10.01
CA SER A 7 -2.86 -20.02 -9.19
C SER A 7 -3.00 -20.56 -7.76
N ALA A 8 -2.94 -19.68 -6.78
CA ALA A 8 -3.14 -20.08 -5.39
C ALA A 8 -4.53 -20.69 -5.17
N ILE A 9 -5.55 -20.24 -5.90
CA ILE A 9 -6.88 -20.83 -5.88
C ILE A 9 -6.83 -22.30 -6.32
N GLN A 10 -6.12 -22.63 -7.42
CA GLN A 10 -5.97 -24.01 -7.86
C GLN A 10 -5.20 -24.87 -6.86
N TYR A 11 -4.18 -24.29 -6.20
CA TYR A 11 -3.37 -25.03 -5.23
C TYR A 11 -4.09 -25.26 -3.90
N PHE A 12 -4.93 -24.30 -3.47
CA PHE A 12 -5.55 -24.29 -2.15
C PHE A 12 -7.05 -24.60 -2.16
N GLN A 13 -7.63 -25.06 -3.27
CA GLN A 13 -9.10 -25.21 -3.46
C GLN A 13 -9.87 -25.85 -2.27
N GLU A 14 -9.18 -26.49 -1.33
CA GLU A 14 -9.81 -27.15 -0.17
C GLU A 14 -9.03 -26.98 1.16
N ARG A 15 -8.04 -26.09 1.26
CA ARG A 15 -7.03 -26.17 2.35
C ARG A 15 -6.82 -24.94 3.21
N PHE A 16 -7.62 -23.89 3.13
CA PHE A 16 -7.40 -22.72 4.00
C PHE A 16 -8.68 -22.21 4.66
N ASP A 17 -8.54 -21.84 5.93
CA ASP A 17 -9.61 -21.18 6.67
C ASP A 17 -9.73 -19.73 6.23
N ILE A 18 -10.91 -19.32 5.80
CA ILE A 18 -11.21 -17.93 5.46
C ILE A 18 -11.27 -17.14 6.76
N ILE A 19 -10.45 -16.08 6.86
CA ILE A 19 -10.41 -15.16 7.99
C ILE A 19 -11.46 -14.06 7.84
N ASP A 20 -11.51 -13.43 6.68
CA ASP A 20 -12.54 -12.47 6.33
C ASP A 20 -13.31 -12.94 5.11
N THR A 21 -14.62 -12.96 5.21
CA THR A 21 -15.52 -13.23 4.08
C THR A 21 -15.59 -12.03 3.15
N PRO A 22 -15.91 -12.23 1.86
CA PRO A 22 -16.13 -11.13 0.93
C PRO A 22 -17.18 -10.13 1.47
N TYR A 23 -16.89 -8.86 1.34
CA TYR A 23 -17.74 -7.77 1.76
C TYR A 23 -17.98 -6.79 0.61
N GLN A 24 -19.21 -6.32 0.44
CA GLN A 24 -19.57 -5.34 -0.59
C GLN A 24 -19.79 -3.95 0.02
N TYR A 25 -19.30 -2.92 -0.70
CA TYR A 25 -19.55 -1.52 -0.37
C TYR A 25 -19.50 -0.64 -1.63
N THR A 26 -20.17 0.51 -1.56
CA THR A 26 -20.24 1.47 -2.67
C THR A 26 -19.58 2.78 -2.26
N VAL A 27 -18.72 3.31 -3.11
CA VAL A 27 -18.03 4.59 -2.89
C VAL A 27 -18.53 5.64 -3.88
N ASP A 28 -18.88 6.81 -3.36
CA ASP A 28 -19.28 8.00 -4.09
C ASP A 28 -18.45 9.19 -3.58
N TYR A 29 -17.62 9.78 -4.43
CA TYR A 29 -16.67 10.80 -3.98
C TYR A 29 -16.48 11.97 -4.94
N HIS A 30 -16.95 11.85 -6.19
CA HIS A 30 -16.84 12.91 -7.19
C HIS A 30 -17.97 12.82 -8.20
N PRO A 31 -18.63 13.96 -8.57
CA PRO A 31 -19.75 13.97 -9.51
C PRO A 31 -19.41 13.43 -10.91
N ALA A 32 -18.17 13.64 -11.38
CA ALA A 32 -17.68 13.13 -12.67
C ALA A 32 -17.21 11.67 -12.62
N ALA A 33 -17.15 11.04 -11.43
CA ALA A 33 -16.78 9.64 -11.29
C ALA A 33 -18.02 8.81 -10.93
N PRO A 34 -18.36 7.76 -11.68
CA PRO A 34 -19.52 6.94 -11.38
C PRO A 34 -19.35 6.28 -9.98
N LYS A 35 -20.45 6.17 -9.26
CA LYS A 35 -20.51 5.33 -8.06
C LYS A 35 -20.02 3.95 -8.43
N LYS A 36 -19.10 3.41 -7.64
CA LYS A 36 -18.55 2.07 -7.89
C LYS A 36 -18.78 1.19 -6.67
N THR A 37 -19.38 0.02 -6.92
CA THR A 37 -19.50 -1.03 -5.91
C THR A 37 -18.29 -1.94 -6.00
N PHE A 38 -17.68 -2.19 -4.86
CA PHE A 38 -16.53 -3.05 -4.68
C PHE A 38 -16.92 -4.29 -3.90
N THR A 39 -16.29 -5.40 -4.22
CA THR A 39 -16.37 -6.64 -3.43
C THR A 39 -14.95 -6.99 -2.99
N THR A 40 -14.73 -7.13 -1.68
CA THR A 40 -13.43 -7.56 -1.17
C THR A 40 -13.21 -9.04 -1.48
N ASN A 41 -11.95 -9.43 -1.63
CA ASN A 41 -11.60 -10.85 -1.68
C ASN A 41 -11.62 -11.46 -0.27
N PRO A 42 -11.81 -12.79 -0.16
CA PRO A 42 -11.59 -13.46 1.09
C PRO A 42 -10.12 -13.35 1.52
N THR A 43 -9.88 -13.21 2.82
CA THR A 43 -8.52 -13.21 3.36
C THR A 43 -8.22 -14.50 4.12
N PHE A 44 -6.97 -14.92 4.12
CA PHE A 44 -6.51 -16.17 4.72
C PHE A 44 -5.01 -16.11 5.04
N VAL A 45 -4.51 -17.12 5.73
CA VAL A 45 -3.07 -17.40 5.84
C VAL A 45 -2.83 -18.80 5.28
N ALA A 46 -2.06 -18.87 4.21
CA ALA A 46 -1.60 -20.13 3.65
C ALA A 46 -0.40 -20.67 4.45
N GLU A 47 -0.34 -21.98 4.62
CA GLU A 47 0.77 -22.67 5.28
C GLU A 47 1.50 -23.55 4.27
N PHE A 48 2.80 -23.36 4.13
CA PHE A 48 3.68 -24.11 3.26
C PHE A 48 4.69 -24.89 4.07
N HIS A 49 4.86 -26.17 3.74
CA HIS A 49 5.86 -27.04 4.31
C HIS A 49 6.89 -27.41 3.25
N ASP A 50 8.18 -27.48 3.66
CA ASP A 50 9.30 -27.79 2.77
C ASP A 50 9.31 -26.94 1.48
N CYS A 51 9.09 -25.65 1.63
CA CYS A 51 8.93 -24.70 0.53
C CYS A 51 10.16 -23.81 0.34
N PHE A 52 10.12 -23.01 -0.74
CA PHE A 52 11.09 -21.98 -0.99
C PHE A 52 10.39 -20.63 -1.12
N ALA A 53 11.08 -19.57 -0.71
CA ALA A 53 10.71 -18.20 -1.05
C ALA A 53 11.83 -17.55 -1.87
N HIS A 54 11.47 -16.73 -2.84
CA HIS A 54 12.40 -15.99 -3.67
C HIS A 54 12.21 -14.49 -3.49
N ALA A 55 13.30 -13.72 -3.59
CA ALA A 55 13.30 -12.27 -3.44
C ALA A 55 12.45 -11.53 -4.50
N LEU A 56 12.13 -12.11 -5.63
CA LEU A 56 10.86 -11.82 -6.29
C LEU A 56 9.76 -12.31 -5.35
N PRO A 57 8.67 -11.57 -5.13
CA PRO A 57 7.71 -11.92 -4.09
C PRO A 57 6.95 -13.23 -4.39
N LEU A 58 7.69 -14.34 -4.46
CA LEU A 58 7.24 -15.66 -4.85
C LEU A 58 7.40 -16.66 -3.71
N VAL A 59 6.43 -17.55 -3.56
CA VAL A 59 6.55 -18.78 -2.80
C VAL A 59 6.53 -19.96 -3.76
N ILE A 60 7.40 -20.94 -3.53
CA ILE A 60 7.55 -22.11 -4.37
C ILE A 60 7.32 -23.34 -3.49
N THR A 61 6.39 -24.19 -3.89
CA THR A 61 6.08 -25.42 -3.18
C THR A 61 7.18 -26.47 -3.34
N ASN A 62 7.14 -27.52 -2.53
CA ASN A 62 8.02 -28.68 -2.66
C ASN A 62 7.83 -29.42 -4.02
N GLU A 63 6.70 -29.23 -4.69
CA GLU A 63 6.43 -29.76 -6.02
C GLU A 63 6.89 -28.84 -7.16
N ASN A 64 7.69 -27.81 -6.83
CA ASN A 64 8.19 -26.79 -7.77
C ASN A 64 7.07 -25.97 -8.44
N HIS A 65 5.93 -25.79 -7.78
CA HIS A 65 4.90 -24.88 -8.22
C HIS A 65 5.14 -23.48 -7.62
N MET A 66 5.08 -22.47 -8.45
CA MET A 66 5.22 -21.08 -8.07
C MET A 66 3.84 -20.48 -7.78
N ILE A 67 3.66 -19.96 -6.58
CA ILE A 67 2.43 -19.30 -6.13
C ILE A 67 2.63 -17.80 -6.15
N THR A 68 1.95 -17.13 -7.05
CA THR A 68 2.07 -15.68 -7.24
C THR A 68 0.77 -14.93 -6.88
N SER A 69 -0.36 -15.54 -7.13
CA SER A 69 -1.63 -14.88 -7.37
C SER A 69 -2.33 -14.26 -6.16
N HIS A 70 -2.04 -14.71 -4.93
CA HIS A 70 -2.70 -14.17 -3.72
C HIS A 70 -1.73 -13.44 -2.81
N LEU A 71 -0.47 -13.47 -3.16
CA LEU A 71 0.57 -12.82 -2.40
C LEU A 71 0.82 -11.42 -2.94
N TRP A 72 0.41 -11.17 -4.20
CA TRP A 72 0.57 -9.90 -4.89
C TRP A 72 -0.51 -9.65 -5.95
N PRO A 73 -1.33 -8.59 -5.87
CA PRO A 73 -2.44 -8.34 -6.81
C PRO A 73 -1.99 -8.03 -8.24
N LEU A 74 -0.80 -7.48 -8.42
CA LEU A 74 -0.30 -7.08 -9.74
C LEU A 74 -0.07 -8.25 -10.71
N LEU A 75 0.02 -9.48 -10.21
CA LEU A 75 0.24 -10.67 -11.03
C LEU A 75 -1.04 -11.25 -11.63
N HIS A 76 -2.21 -10.78 -11.23
CA HIS A 76 -3.51 -11.20 -11.77
C HIS A 76 -3.99 -10.39 -12.95
N ASN A 77 -3.45 -9.19 -13.15
CA ASN A 77 -3.89 -8.36 -14.25
C ASN A 77 -3.21 -8.81 -15.53
N THR A 78 -3.90 -9.61 -16.35
CA THR A 78 -3.47 -9.97 -17.71
C THR A 78 -3.25 -8.74 -18.60
N LYS A 79 -3.71 -7.54 -18.19
CA LYS A 79 -3.39 -6.25 -18.81
C LYS A 79 -2.04 -5.69 -18.37
N TYR A 80 -1.53 -6.09 -17.22
CA TYR A 80 -0.16 -5.79 -16.81
C TYR A 80 0.76 -6.82 -17.46
N LYS A 81 1.15 -6.57 -18.71
CA LYS A 81 2.39 -7.17 -19.21
C LYS A 81 3.46 -6.79 -18.18
N PRO A 82 4.20 -7.77 -17.61
CA PRO A 82 5.26 -7.47 -16.69
C PRO A 82 6.13 -6.42 -17.36
N GLN A 83 6.11 -5.20 -16.80
CA GLN A 83 6.96 -4.15 -17.36
C GLN A 83 8.39 -4.65 -17.27
N LYS A 84 9.18 -4.35 -18.27
CA LYS A 84 10.60 -4.75 -18.47
C LYS A 84 11.55 -4.41 -17.30
N THR A 85 11.02 -4.13 -16.12
CA THR A 85 11.76 -3.70 -14.93
C THR A 85 12.37 -4.84 -14.13
N HIS A 86 12.00 -6.10 -14.41
CA HIS A 86 12.61 -7.26 -13.77
C HIS A 86 13.15 -8.23 -14.81
N ASP A 87 14.46 -8.45 -14.81
CA ASP A 87 15.16 -9.39 -15.67
C ASP A 87 14.60 -10.84 -15.59
N LEU A 88 13.93 -11.18 -14.50
CA LEU A 88 13.33 -12.51 -14.33
C LEU A 88 11.96 -12.65 -15.02
N TRP A 89 11.16 -11.58 -15.09
CA TRP A 89 9.90 -11.59 -15.84
C TRP A 89 10.14 -11.67 -17.37
N SER A 90 11.26 -11.15 -17.84
CA SER A 90 11.68 -11.30 -19.24
C SER A 90 12.15 -12.71 -19.61
N LYS A 91 12.40 -13.57 -18.60
CA LYS A 91 12.86 -14.95 -18.76
C LYS A 91 11.74 -15.99 -18.68
N TRP A 92 10.47 -15.55 -18.54
CA TRP A 92 9.35 -16.46 -18.64
C TRP A 92 9.23 -16.97 -20.06
N ASN A 93 9.29 -18.26 -20.23
CA ASN A 93 9.03 -18.90 -21.51
C ASN A 93 7.52 -19.04 -21.75
N ASP A 94 7.14 -19.46 -22.97
CA ASP A 94 5.75 -19.65 -23.37
C ASP A 94 5.01 -20.71 -22.50
N ASN A 95 5.73 -21.56 -21.79
CA ASN A 95 5.19 -22.55 -20.86
C ASN A 95 5.01 -22.02 -19.43
N MET A 96 5.21 -20.73 -19.18
CA MET A 96 5.15 -20.11 -17.84
C MET A 96 6.13 -20.75 -16.85
N GLU A 97 7.31 -21.15 -17.32
CA GLU A 97 8.39 -21.71 -16.51
C GLU A 97 9.48 -20.65 -16.27
N ILE A 98 10.09 -20.68 -15.11
CA ILE A 98 11.21 -19.81 -14.75
C ILE A 98 12.30 -20.64 -14.08
N THR A 99 13.56 -20.33 -14.37
CA THR A 99 14.72 -20.91 -13.70
C THR A 99 15.17 -20.02 -12.57
N LEU A 100 15.13 -20.51 -11.35
CA LEU A 100 15.56 -19.79 -10.15
C LEU A 100 16.91 -20.33 -9.65
N PRO A 101 17.70 -19.46 -8.97
CA PRO A 101 18.94 -19.91 -8.33
C PRO A 101 18.64 -20.94 -7.24
N PRO A 102 19.61 -21.79 -6.87
CA PRO A 102 19.48 -22.70 -5.74
C PRO A 102 19.30 -21.93 -4.43
N ALA A 103 18.79 -22.61 -3.40
CA ALA A 103 18.62 -22.00 -2.11
C ALA A 103 19.96 -21.60 -1.46
N HIS A 104 20.08 -20.32 -1.09
CA HIS A 104 21.25 -19.76 -0.43
C HIS A 104 21.24 -19.95 1.08
N LYS A 105 20.05 -20.11 1.66
CA LYS A 105 19.85 -20.25 3.10
C LYS A 105 18.70 -21.21 3.37
N GLN A 106 18.80 -21.95 4.45
CA GLN A 106 17.78 -22.89 4.90
C GLN A 106 17.42 -22.58 6.35
N PHE A 107 16.11 -22.58 6.62
CA PHE A 107 15.54 -22.43 7.95
C PHE A 107 14.77 -23.72 8.29
N SER A 108 15.33 -24.51 9.19
CA SER A 108 14.75 -25.77 9.70
C SER A 108 14.28 -25.64 11.15
N GLU A 109 14.45 -24.49 11.76
CA GLU A 109 14.12 -24.19 13.14
C GLU A 109 12.61 -24.29 13.40
N PRO A 110 12.17 -24.56 14.63
CA PRO A 110 10.75 -24.67 15.00
C PRO A 110 10.01 -23.34 14.96
N TYR A 111 10.65 -22.27 14.51
CA TYR A 111 10.04 -20.94 14.40
C TYR A 111 9.08 -20.87 13.23
N LYS A 112 7.97 -20.17 13.46
CA LYS A 112 7.01 -19.85 12.39
C LYS A 112 7.49 -18.60 11.66
N TYR A 113 7.85 -18.76 10.39
CA TYR A 113 8.26 -17.68 9.51
C TYR A 113 7.05 -17.15 8.76
N VAL A 114 6.93 -15.83 8.65
CA VAL A 114 5.84 -15.15 7.95
C VAL A 114 6.39 -14.42 6.73
N TRP A 115 5.87 -14.74 5.57
CA TRP A 115 6.25 -14.15 4.30
C TRP A 115 5.61 -12.78 4.11
N LEU A 116 6.44 -11.76 3.89
CA LEU A 116 6.03 -10.40 3.54
C LEU A 116 6.59 -10.02 2.17
N PRO A 117 5.81 -10.20 1.10
CA PRO A 117 6.22 -9.80 -0.23
C PRO A 117 6.28 -8.27 -0.32
N ILE A 118 7.43 -7.75 -0.78
CA ILE A 118 7.67 -6.34 -1.07
C ILE A 118 8.43 -6.28 -2.39
N ASP A 119 7.95 -5.49 -3.33
CA ASP A 119 8.66 -5.23 -4.58
C ASP A 119 9.32 -3.84 -4.58
N GLU A 120 10.18 -3.57 -5.56
CA GLU A 120 10.88 -2.28 -5.67
C GLU A 120 9.92 -1.09 -5.83
N HIS A 121 8.74 -1.29 -6.40
CA HIS A 121 7.75 -0.23 -6.61
C HIS A 121 7.03 0.14 -5.31
N SER A 122 6.75 -0.87 -4.49
CA SER A 122 6.00 -0.73 -3.24
C SER A 122 6.89 -0.45 -2.03
N ALA A 123 8.19 -0.78 -2.11
CA ALA A 123 9.09 -0.81 -0.95
C ALA A 123 9.14 0.50 -0.14
N ASN A 124 9.08 1.65 -0.80
CA ASN A 124 9.13 2.96 -0.13
C ASN A 124 7.83 3.77 -0.30
N ASN A 125 6.73 3.09 -0.57
CA ASN A 125 5.42 3.70 -0.70
C ASN A 125 4.59 3.46 0.57
N ALA A 126 4.26 4.53 1.29
CA ALA A 126 3.50 4.46 2.55
C ALA A 126 2.18 3.68 2.41
N TRP A 127 1.45 3.87 1.29
CA TRP A 127 0.23 3.10 1.02
C TRP A 127 0.48 1.60 1.07
N HIS A 128 1.44 1.12 0.26
CA HIS A 128 1.72 -0.31 0.17
C HIS A 128 2.24 -0.89 1.49
N ILE A 129 3.08 -0.16 2.21
CA ILE A 129 3.58 -0.65 3.51
C ILE A 129 2.44 -0.79 4.53
N TRP A 130 1.54 0.18 4.63
CA TRP A 130 0.42 0.08 5.57
C TRP A 130 -0.61 -0.98 5.16
N ILE A 131 -1.02 -0.94 3.89
CA ILE A 131 -2.17 -1.72 3.42
C ILE A 131 -1.78 -3.14 3.01
N ASP A 132 -0.62 -3.31 2.37
CA ASP A 132 -0.23 -4.60 1.79
C ASP A 132 0.74 -5.39 2.68
N VAL A 133 1.48 -4.72 3.57
CA VAL A 133 2.50 -5.38 4.38
C VAL A 133 2.09 -5.45 5.86
N ILE A 134 1.89 -4.31 6.52
CA ILE A 134 1.57 -4.26 7.95
C ILE A 134 0.22 -4.90 8.26
N SER A 135 -0.76 -4.76 7.36
CA SER A 135 -2.08 -5.39 7.49
C SER A 135 -2.03 -6.92 7.63
N LYS A 136 -0.96 -7.56 7.13
CA LYS A 136 -0.77 -9.01 7.24
C LYS A 136 -0.56 -9.49 8.68
N PHE A 137 -0.05 -8.63 9.57
CA PHE A 137 0.09 -8.96 10.98
C PHE A 137 -1.25 -9.28 11.63
N ARG A 138 -2.31 -8.55 11.24
CA ARG A 138 -3.69 -8.83 11.68
C ARG A 138 -4.13 -10.25 11.34
N LEU A 139 -3.82 -10.72 10.13
CA LEU A 139 -4.22 -12.06 9.68
C LEU A 139 -3.52 -13.14 10.50
N ILE A 140 -2.24 -12.94 10.80
CA ILE A 140 -1.48 -13.83 11.69
C ILE A 140 -2.07 -13.82 13.11
N GLU A 141 -2.33 -12.66 13.68
CA GLU A 141 -2.92 -12.54 15.02
C GLU A 141 -4.32 -13.20 15.08
N LYS A 142 -5.15 -13.02 14.05
CA LYS A 142 -6.49 -13.65 13.99
C LYS A 142 -6.44 -15.17 13.86
N LYS A 143 -5.59 -15.69 12.96
CA LYS A 143 -5.52 -17.14 12.72
C LYS A 143 -4.98 -17.91 13.91
N PHE A 144 -3.94 -17.39 14.56
CA PHE A 144 -3.20 -18.14 15.57
C PHE A 144 -3.51 -17.70 17.00
N SER A 145 -4.26 -16.63 17.21
CA SER A 145 -4.52 -16.01 18.51
C SER A 145 -3.20 -15.68 19.27
N HIS A 146 -2.15 -15.39 18.51
CA HIS A 146 -0.80 -15.11 18.99
C HIS A 146 -0.42 -13.66 18.69
N LYS A 147 0.57 -13.14 19.44
CA LYS A 147 1.12 -11.81 19.17
C LYS A 147 2.02 -11.86 17.93
N TYR A 148 2.12 -10.74 17.21
CA TYR A 148 3.05 -10.63 16.07
C TYR A 148 4.51 -10.93 16.47
N THR A 149 4.89 -10.72 17.72
CA THR A 149 6.24 -10.98 18.27
C THR A 149 6.60 -12.46 18.35
N ASP A 150 5.63 -13.36 18.28
CA ASP A 150 5.86 -14.81 18.35
C ASP A 150 6.36 -15.40 17.02
N PHE A 151 6.45 -14.55 15.99
CA PHE A 151 6.84 -14.93 14.64
C PHE A 151 8.12 -14.22 14.21
N ILE A 152 8.75 -14.75 13.14
CA ILE A 152 9.84 -14.10 12.43
C ILE A 152 9.35 -13.75 11.02
N TYR A 153 9.41 -12.49 10.66
CA TYR A 153 8.96 -12.03 9.37
C TYR A 153 10.08 -12.05 8.34
N VAL A 154 9.75 -12.38 7.10
CA VAL A 154 10.71 -12.44 6.00
C VAL A 154 10.24 -11.52 4.89
N LEU A 155 10.96 -10.42 4.68
CA LEU A 155 10.71 -9.49 3.60
C LEU A 155 11.43 -9.95 2.34
N SER A 156 10.75 -9.91 1.19
CA SER A 156 11.35 -10.28 -0.09
C SER A 156 12.39 -9.27 -0.62
N GLY A 157 12.46 -8.09 -0.03
CA GLY A 157 13.41 -7.04 -0.38
C GLY A 157 13.48 -5.92 0.65
N PRO A 158 14.49 -5.03 0.54
CA PRO A 158 14.66 -3.92 1.47
C PRO A 158 13.57 -2.85 1.31
N SER A 159 13.19 -2.24 2.43
CA SER A 159 12.26 -1.11 2.48
C SER A 159 12.63 -0.18 3.64
N GLU A 160 13.12 1.01 3.32
CA GLU A 160 13.43 2.04 4.32
C GLU A 160 12.16 2.50 5.05
N TYR A 161 11.02 2.57 4.34
CA TYR A 161 9.77 2.96 4.98
C TYR A 161 9.29 1.89 5.97
N PHE A 162 9.37 0.60 5.61
CA PHE A 162 9.06 -0.49 6.53
C PHE A 162 9.99 -0.47 7.75
N ASP A 163 11.29 -0.29 7.56
CA ASP A 163 12.28 -0.24 8.65
C ASP A 163 11.99 0.90 9.62
N ARG A 164 11.53 2.06 9.12
CA ARG A 164 11.08 3.17 9.96
C ARG A 164 9.83 2.82 10.76
N VAL A 165 8.82 2.23 10.10
CA VAL A 165 7.58 1.77 10.76
C VAL A 165 7.90 0.71 11.81
N ALA A 166 8.72 -0.28 11.49
CA ALA A 166 9.13 -1.33 12.40
C ALA A 166 9.83 -0.75 13.64
N ARG A 167 10.83 0.10 13.45
CA ARG A 167 11.60 0.71 14.53
C ARG A 167 10.76 1.58 15.45
N GLU A 168 9.88 2.39 14.90
CA GLU A 168 9.10 3.35 15.68
C GLU A 168 7.87 2.73 16.35
N LEU A 169 7.22 1.75 15.72
CA LEU A 169 5.91 1.24 16.15
C LEU A 169 5.93 -0.22 16.59
N PHE A 170 6.91 -0.99 16.13
CA PHE A 170 7.03 -2.43 16.40
C PHE A 170 8.45 -2.79 16.87
N PRO A 171 8.97 -2.19 17.96
CA PRO A 171 10.38 -2.33 18.36
C PRO A 171 10.81 -3.77 18.66
N GLU A 172 9.86 -4.65 18.99
CA GLU A 172 10.12 -6.08 19.26
C GLU A 172 9.97 -6.97 18.02
N LEU A 173 9.67 -6.37 16.85
CA LEU A 173 9.49 -7.11 15.60
C LEU A 173 10.81 -7.77 15.17
N ARG A 174 10.78 -9.08 15.00
CA ARG A 174 11.91 -9.85 14.45
C ARG A 174 11.69 -10.08 12.96
N TYR A 175 12.62 -9.66 12.13
CA TYR A 175 12.52 -9.88 10.69
C TYR A 175 13.85 -10.03 10.00
N TYR A 176 13.82 -10.69 8.86
CA TYR A 176 14.91 -10.80 7.91
C TYR A 176 14.52 -10.12 6.59
N VAL A 177 15.51 -9.57 5.91
CA VAL A 177 15.37 -9.03 4.55
C VAL A 177 16.15 -9.92 3.61
N MET A 178 15.50 -10.42 2.59
CA MET A 178 16.16 -11.23 1.56
C MET A 178 16.99 -10.34 0.64
N PRO A 179 18.25 -10.72 0.36
CA PRO A 179 19.03 -10.08 -0.69
C PRO A 179 18.37 -10.29 -2.06
N LYS A 180 18.54 -9.34 -2.96
CA LYS A 180 18.03 -9.45 -4.34
C LYS A 180 18.50 -10.74 -5.01
N ASN A 181 17.64 -11.33 -5.83
CA ASN A 181 17.91 -12.55 -6.61
C ASN A 181 18.33 -13.76 -5.77
N THR A 182 17.88 -13.85 -4.52
CA THR A 182 18.15 -15.02 -3.66
C THR A 182 16.91 -15.88 -3.48
N THR A 183 17.14 -17.16 -3.22
CA THR A 183 16.13 -18.15 -2.85
C THR A 183 16.49 -18.68 -1.47
N TRP A 184 15.51 -18.76 -0.57
CA TRP A 184 15.66 -19.36 0.76
C TRP A 184 14.71 -20.55 0.92
N LYS A 185 15.15 -21.60 1.61
CA LYS A 185 14.33 -22.77 1.92
C LYS A 185 13.79 -22.67 3.33
N PHE A 186 12.52 -23.03 3.50
CA PHE A 186 11.82 -23.03 4.78
C PHE A 186 11.20 -24.40 5.03
N GLY A 187 11.40 -24.97 6.22
CA GLY A 187 10.66 -26.14 6.69
C GLY A 187 9.17 -25.81 6.90
N HIS A 188 8.87 -24.61 7.38
CA HIS A 188 7.51 -24.08 7.53
C HIS A 188 7.46 -22.58 7.28
N LEU A 189 6.57 -22.14 6.39
CA LEU A 189 6.36 -20.75 6.00
C LEU A 189 4.88 -20.40 5.97
N LEU A 190 4.51 -19.32 6.64
CA LEU A 190 3.17 -18.76 6.64
C LEU A 190 3.11 -17.63 5.61
N ALA A 191 2.14 -17.64 4.73
CA ALA A 191 1.95 -16.62 3.72
C ALA A 191 0.54 -16.02 3.82
N PRO A 192 0.39 -14.87 4.52
CA PRO A 192 -0.89 -14.16 4.60
C PRO A 192 -1.28 -13.61 3.22
N SER A 193 -2.56 -13.73 2.89
CA SER A 193 -3.13 -13.12 1.68
C SER A 193 -3.07 -11.59 1.74
N MET A 194 -3.37 -10.95 0.61
CA MET A 194 -3.56 -9.50 0.58
C MET A 194 -4.89 -9.12 1.24
N SER A 195 -4.88 -7.99 1.95
CA SER A 195 -6.09 -7.34 2.48
C SER A 195 -6.61 -6.25 1.55
N ASN A 196 -6.03 -6.14 0.38
CA ASN A 196 -6.31 -5.13 -0.62
C ASN A 196 -6.38 -5.76 -2.03
N HIS A 197 -7.06 -5.12 -2.96
CA HIS A 197 -7.18 -5.52 -4.36
C HIS A 197 -6.77 -4.38 -5.30
N GLU A 198 -6.60 -4.66 -6.61
CA GLU A 198 -6.07 -3.74 -7.64
C GLU A 198 -6.62 -2.31 -7.62
N ASP A 199 -7.89 -2.14 -7.29
CA ASP A 199 -8.56 -0.83 -7.26
C ASP A 199 -8.50 -0.15 -5.87
N GLY A 200 -7.64 -0.62 -4.96
CA GLY A 200 -7.60 -0.12 -3.58
C GLY A 200 -8.74 -0.66 -2.71
N ILE A 201 -9.38 -1.74 -3.14
CA ILE A 201 -10.42 -2.42 -2.37
C ILE A 201 -9.80 -2.94 -1.08
N THR A 202 -10.23 -2.37 0.04
CA THR A 202 -9.62 -2.62 1.35
C THR A 202 -10.64 -3.29 2.28
N VAL A 203 -10.20 -4.28 3.03
CA VAL A 203 -11.04 -4.94 4.06
C VAL A 203 -11.24 -3.96 5.23
N PRO A 204 -12.50 -3.57 5.56
CA PRO A 204 -12.76 -2.56 6.60
C PRO A 204 -12.17 -2.91 7.97
N ASP A 205 -12.19 -4.17 8.36
CA ASP A 205 -11.66 -4.64 9.63
C ASP A 205 -10.14 -4.49 9.75
N MET A 206 -9.42 -4.44 8.65
CA MET A 206 -8.00 -4.13 8.65
C MET A 206 -7.74 -2.70 9.13
N ILE A 207 -8.54 -1.74 8.67
CA ILE A 207 -8.43 -0.33 9.09
C ILE A 207 -8.74 -0.21 10.59
N LYS A 208 -9.79 -0.88 11.08
CA LYS A 208 -10.15 -0.91 12.51
C LYS A 208 -9.02 -1.50 13.35
N TRP A 209 -8.41 -2.60 12.89
CA TRP A 209 -7.30 -3.24 13.59
C TRP A 209 -6.09 -2.32 13.69
N LEU A 210 -5.68 -1.66 12.60
CA LEU A 210 -4.58 -0.70 12.62
C LEU A 210 -4.80 0.41 13.64
N ARG A 211 -5.99 1.01 13.63
CA ARG A 211 -6.33 2.11 14.55
C ARG A 211 -6.36 1.64 16.01
N HIS A 212 -6.91 0.48 16.28
CA HIS A 212 -6.92 -0.10 17.64
C HIS A 212 -5.52 -0.42 18.12
N LYS A 213 -4.68 -0.97 17.25
CA LYS A 213 -3.29 -1.34 17.57
C LYS A 213 -2.45 -0.17 18.09
N PHE A 214 -2.71 1.04 17.59
CA PHE A 214 -1.98 2.23 17.98
C PHE A 214 -2.72 3.15 18.96
N GLY A 215 -3.82 2.67 19.54
CA GLY A 215 -4.54 3.39 20.59
C GLY A 215 -4.99 4.79 20.17
N MET A 216 -5.51 4.92 18.94
CA MET A 216 -5.81 6.22 18.34
C MET A 216 -6.81 7.03 19.15
N VAL A 217 -6.36 8.16 19.67
CA VAL A 217 -7.20 9.21 20.24
C VAL A 217 -7.21 10.39 19.26
N CYS A 218 -8.36 10.67 18.69
CA CYS A 218 -8.49 11.73 17.70
C CYS A 218 -9.01 13.02 18.37
N ASN A 219 -8.34 14.14 18.09
CA ASN A 219 -8.77 15.48 18.52
C ASN A 219 -8.71 16.41 17.30
N ALA A 220 -9.73 16.34 16.46
CA ALA A 220 -9.78 16.99 15.15
C ALA A 220 -9.91 18.53 15.29
N ARG A 221 -8.80 19.26 15.24
CA ARG A 221 -8.70 20.73 15.34
C ARG A 221 -7.85 21.37 14.27
N ARG A 222 -6.87 20.64 13.71
CA ARG A 222 -5.88 21.20 12.78
C ARG A 222 -6.42 21.21 11.35
N LYS A 223 -6.06 22.24 10.61
CA LYS A 223 -6.29 22.33 9.17
C LYS A 223 -4.93 22.23 8.49
N ILE A 224 -4.68 21.15 7.75
CA ILE A 224 -3.38 20.85 7.18
C ILE A 224 -3.42 20.82 5.65
N PHE A 225 -2.43 21.45 5.04
CA PHE A 225 -2.10 21.32 3.63
C PHE A 225 -0.79 20.54 3.49
N ILE A 226 -0.85 19.41 2.79
CA ILE A 226 0.34 18.58 2.57
C ILE A 226 1.02 19.04 1.30
N SER A 227 2.19 19.69 1.43
CA SER A 227 3.03 20.06 0.31
C SER A 227 3.69 18.82 -0.31
N ARG A 228 3.84 18.85 -1.63
CA ARG A 228 4.57 17.85 -2.41
C ARG A 228 5.71 18.47 -3.22
N ASP A 229 6.24 19.60 -2.77
CA ASP A 229 7.34 20.29 -3.46
C ASP A 229 8.61 19.45 -3.56
N ASP A 230 8.78 18.49 -2.66
CA ASP A 230 9.86 17.51 -2.59
C ASP A 230 9.58 16.23 -3.40
N ALA A 231 8.39 16.09 -3.99
CA ALA A 231 8.02 14.89 -4.73
C ALA A 231 8.49 14.95 -6.20
N PRO A 232 8.75 13.78 -6.83
CA PRO A 232 9.20 13.71 -8.23
C PRO A 232 8.09 14.03 -9.25
N ALA A 233 6.82 14.14 -8.81
CA ALA A 233 5.68 14.36 -9.68
C ALA A 233 4.43 14.81 -8.90
N ARG A 234 3.45 15.33 -9.63
CA ARG A 234 2.17 15.80 -9.09
C ARG A 234 2.34 16.90 -8.05
N ARG A 235 3.32 17.78 -8.27
CA ARG A 235 3.49 19.00 -7.46
C ARG A 235 2.45 20.01 -7.89
N LEU A 236 2.03 20.82 -6.94
CA LEU A 236 1.13 21.94 -7.20
C LEU A 236 1.94 23.13 -7.69
N ILE A 237 1.81 23.48 -8.97
CA ILE A 237 2.65 24.55 -9.59
C ILE A 237 2.30 25.93 -9.03
N ASN A 238 1.02 26.16 -8.76
CA ASN A 238 0.53 27.41 -8.17
C ASN A 238 0.33 27.30 -6.64
N ALA A 239 1.25 26.59 -5.97
CA ALA A 239 1.18 26.36 -4.52
C ALA A 239 1.09 27.66 -3.71
N GLU A 240 1.82 28.72 -4.10
CA GLU A 240 1.78 30.03 -3.40
C GLU A 240 0.37 30.64 -3.41
N GLN A 241 -0.31 30.59 -4.55
CA GLN A 241 -1.70 31.07 -4.66
C GLN A 241 -2.65 30.25 -3.79
N VAL A 242 -2.43 28.94 -3.73
CA VAL A 242 -3.20 28.03 -2.87
C VAL A 242 -2.90 28.32 -1.38
N PHE A 243 -1.66 28.59 -1.01
CA PHE A 243 -1.31 28.98 0.38
C PHE A 243 -1.98 30.27 0.80
N MET A 244 -2.00 31.26 -0.10
CA MET A 244 -2.73 32.50 0.17
C MET A 244 -4.23 32.28 0.36
N ALA A 245 -4.78 31.31 -0.36
CA ALA A 245 -6.16 30.87 -0.23
C ALA A 245 -6.44 30.09 1.07
N LEU A 246 -5.44 29.43 1.62
CA LEU A 246 -5.51 28.61 2.84
C LEU A 246 -4.97 29.36 4.07
N GLN A 247 -5.34 30.64 4.24
CA GLN A 247 -4.92 31.40 5.42
C GLN A 247 -5.31 30.70 6.72
N GLY A 248 -4.35 30.59 7.64
CA GLY A 248 -4.55 29.91 8.92
C GLY A 248 -4.46 28.38 8.86
N TRP A 249 -4.11 27.81 7.70
CA TRP A 249 -3.80 26.39 7.59
C TRP A 249 -2.30 26.14 7.81
N GLU A 250 -2.01 24.98 8.35
CA GLU A 250 -0.63 24.51 8.50
C GLU A 250 -0.15 23.85 7.21
N THR A 251 0.94 24.34 6.65
CA THR A 251 1.61 23.67 5.53
C THR A 251 2.66 22.70 6.06
N VAL A 252 2.55 21.44 5.67
CA VAL A 252 3.42 20.36 6.15
C VAL A 252 4.05 19.60 5.00
N THR A 253 5.31 19.18 5.19
CA THR A 253 6.03 18.23 4.34
C THR A 253 6.24 16.96 5.14
N LEU A 254 5.81 15.80 4.60
CA LEU A 254 5.89 14.52 5.32
C LEU A 254 7.26 13.88 5.25
N THR A 255 8.09 14.23 4.25
CA THR A 255 9.47 13.74 4.12
C THR A 255 10.29 14.16 5.33
N GLY A 256 10.97 13.23 5.95
CA GLY A 256 11.75 13.47 7.18
C GLY A 256 10.95 13.46 8.48
N MET A 257 9.62 13.55 8.42
CA MET A 257 8.77 13.49 9.61
C MET A 257 8.70 12.04 10.12
N GLY A 258 8.88 11.80 11.43
CA GLY A 258 8.75 10.50 12.08
C GLY A 258 7.35 9.88 11.87
N ILE A 259 7.25 8.55 11.91
CA ILE A 259 5.97 7.85 11.70
C ILE A 259 4.97 8.21 12.80
N LYS A 260 5.40 8.24 14.06
CA LYS A 260 4.56 8.66 15.19
C LYS A 260 4.06 10.09 15.03
N GLN A 261 4.92 11.00 14.57
CA GLN A 261 4.55 12.39 14.32
C GLN A 261 3.51 12.51 13.19
N GLN A 262 3.65 11.70 12.12
CA GLN A 262 2.63 11.66 11.06
C GLN A 262 1.29 11.16 11.59
N ILE A 263 1.28 10.10 12.40
CA ILE A 263 0.07 9.57 13.03
C ILE A 263 -0.60 10.64 13.90
N GLU A 264 0.15 11.32 14.76
CA GLU A 264 -0.34 12.41 15.62
C GLU A 264 -0.93 13.55 14.79
N LEU A 265 -0.19 14.05 13.80
CA LEU A 265 -0.62 15.12 12.90
C LEU A 265 -1.99 14.82 12.28
N PHE A 266 -2.17 13.62 11.72
CA PHE A 266 -3.42 13.28 11.05
C PHE A 266 -4.55 12.93 12.04
N SER A 267 -4.23 12.43 13.23
CA SER A 267 -5.24 12.21 14.29
C SER A 267 -5.84 13.51 14.82
N GLU A 268 -5.10 14.61 14.71
CA GLU A 268 -5.55 15.95 15.07
C GLU A 268 -6.14 16.74 13.90
N ALA A 269 -6.10 16.20 12.68
CA ALA A 269 -6.60 16.92 11.51
C ALA A 269 -8.13 16.94 11.45
N SER A 270 -8.70 18.15 11.38
CA SER A 270 -10.11 18.38 11.03
C SER A 270 -10.29 18.56 9.52
N HIS A 271 -9.25 19.05 8.84
CA HIS A 271 -9.23 19.24 7.39
C HIS A 271 -7.87 18.82 6.84
N VAL A 272 -7.89 18.15 5.69
CA VAL A 272 -6.70 17.73 4.96
C VAL A 272 -6.85 18.14 3.49
N VAL A 273 -5.90 18.90 2.97
CA VAL A 273 -5.78 19.21 1.54
C VAL A 273 -4.45 18.67 1.05
N SER A 274 -4.46 17.93 -0.04
CA SER A 274 -3.24 17.38 -0.66
C SER A 274 -3.44 17.05 -2.13
N THR A 275 -2.38 17.07 -2.91
CA THR A 275 -2.39 16.40 -4.22
C THR A 275 -2.34 14.88 -4.04
N HIS A 276 -2.95 14.14 -4.98
CA HIS A 276 -2.96 12.67 -4.99
C HIS A 276 -1.56 12.08 -4.80
N GLY A 277 -1.37 11.26 -3.80
CA GLY A 277 -0.07 10.63 -3.52
C GLY A 277 0.01 9.86 -2.21
N ALA A 278 1.10 9.11 -2.02
CA ALA A 278 1.28 8.19 -0.90
C ALA A 278 1.14 8.83 0.50
N GLY A 279 1.34 10.14 0.63
CA GLY A 279 1.10 10.87 1.89
C GLY A 279 -0.34 10.76 2.38
N LEU A 280 -1.31 10.63 1.46
CA LEU A 280 -2.73 10.41 1.79
C LEU A 280 -3.02 9.02 2.41
N ALA A 281 -2.07 8.10 2.43
CA ALA A 281 -2.20 6.88 3.23
C ALA A 281 -2.40 7.19 4.72
N ASN A 282 -1.91 8.32 5.19
CA ASN A 282 -2.10 8.79 6.56
C ASN A 282 -3.55 9.16 6.92
N LEU A 283 -4.47 9.23 5.94
CA LEU A 283 -5.92 9.33 6.21
C LEU A 283 -6.41 8.19 7.12
N LEU A 284 -5.70 7.07 7.17
CA LEU A 284 -5.92 5.98 8.14
C LEU A 284 -6.04 6.48 9.59
N TRP A 285 -5.39 7.58 9.93
CA TRP A 285 -5.31 8.11 11.28
C TRP A 285 -6.31 9.21 11.59
N CYS A 286 -7.03 9.73 10.58
CA CYS A 286 -8.00 10.81 10.76
C CYS A 286 -9.22 10.40 11.58
N ALA A 287 -9.82 11.37 12.28
CA ALA A 287 -11.12 11.20 12.94
C ALA A 287 -12.25 11.05 11.91
N SER A 288 -13.33 10.35 12.28
CA SER A 288 -14.56 10.41 11.49
C SER A 288 -15.05 11.87 11.38
N GLY A 289 -15.58 12.24 10.22
CA GLY A 289 -16.00 13.61 9.93
C GLY A 289 -14.86 14.55 9.47
N THR A 290 -13.58 14.11 9.49
CA THR A 290 -12.49 14.90 8.90
C THR A 290 -12.79 15.19 7.43
N LYS A 291 -12.63 16.45 7.02
CA LYS A 291 -12.87 16.92 5.66
C LYS A 291 -11.60 16.78 4.83
N VAL A 292 -11.70 16.07 3.72
CA VAL A 292 -10.55 15.77 2.84
C VAL A 292 -10.80 16.34 1.46
N ILE A 293 -9.86 17.15 0.97
CA ILE A 293 -9.84 17.60 -0.43
C ILE A 293 -8.60 17.03 -1.11
N GLU A 294 -8.82 16.10 -2.00
CA GLU A 294 -7.78 15.52 -2.84
C GLU A 294 -7.69 16.27 -4.17
N ILE A 295 -6.54 16.87 -4.46
CA ILE A 295 -6.25 17.49 -5.74
C ILE A 295 -5.71 16.42 -6.68
N SER A 296 -6.40 16.14 -7.76
CA SER A 296 -6.11 15.01 -8.65
C SER A 296 -6.16 15.40 -10.13
N GLN A 297 -5.86 14.45 -10.98
CA GLN A 297 -5.96 14.54 -12.44
C GLN A 297 -7.01 13.56 -12.92
N THR A 298 -7.63 13.83 -14.08
CA THR A 298 -8.69 12.98 -14.63
C THR A 298 -8.27 11.50 -14.73
N GLU A 299 -7.03 11.24 -15.13
CA GLU A 299 -6.50 9.88 -15.28
C GLU A 299 -6.31 9.14 -13.96
N MET A 300 -6.35 9.87 -12.85
CA MET A 300 -6.23 9.28 -11.51
C MET A 300 -7.59 9.02 -10.85
N LEU A 301 -8.71 9.45 -11.46
CA LEU A 301 -10.05 9.24 -10.90
C LEU A 301 -10.41 7.76 -10.72
N ASP A 302 -9.85 6.89 -11.55
CA ASP A 302 -10.06 5.44 -11.41
C ASP A 302 -9.33 4.83 -10.22
N LYS A 303 -8.30 5.52 -9.69
CA LYS A 303 -7.55 5.08 -8.51
C LYS A 303 -8.25 5.52 -7.22
N LYS A 304 -9.23 4.74 -6.78
CA LYS A 304 -10.10 5.05 -5.64
C LYS A 304 -9.52 4.72 -4.26
N VAL A 305 -8.22 4.56 -4.16
CA VAL A 305 -7.55 4.09 -2.94
C VAL A 305 -7.83 4.96 -1.71
N TYR A 306 -7.74 6.28 -1.83
CA TYR A 306 -7.99 7.20 -0.70
C TYR A 306 -9.47 7.44 -0.42
N PRO A 307 -10.34 7.61 -1.44
CA PRO A 307 -11.78 7.60 -1.26
C PRO A 307 -12.31 6.34 -0.55
N VAL A 308 -11.72 5.17 -0.81
CA VAL A 308 -12.09 3.92 -0.11
C VAL A 308 -11.75 3.98 1.37
N ILE A 309 -10.54 4.42 1.75
CA ILE A 309 -10.19 4.63 3.16
C ILE A 309 -11.17 5.62 3.80
N SER A 310 -11.42 6.73 3.13
CA SER A 310 -12.31 7.78 3.63
C SER A 310 -13.72 7.27 3.86
N HIS A 311 -14.24 6.44 2.95
CA HIS A 311 -15.53 5.79 3.10
C HIS A 311 -15.60 4.94 4.38
N HIS A 312 -14.59 4.07 4.59
CA HIS A 312 -14.57 3.18 5.76
C HIS A 312 -14.39 3.91 7.10
N LEU A 313 -13.78 5.08 7.07
CA LEU A 313 -13.56 5.91 8.26
C LEU A 313 -14.64 6.98 8.49
N GLY A 314 -15.59 7.13 7.56
CA GLY A 314 -16.60 8.19 7.63
C GLY A 314 -16.00 9.58 7.46
N LEU A 315 -14.94 9.73 6.63
CA LEU A 315 -14.39 11.03 6.27
C LEU A 315 -15.23 11.67 5.16
N ILE A 316 -15.27 12.99 5.12
CA ILE A 316 -15.96 13.74 4.06
C ILE A 316 -14.94 14.02 2.95
N HIS A 317 -14.86 13.14 1.97
CA HIS A 317 -13.87 13.20 0.90
C HIS A 317 -14.43 13.87 -0.35
N ARG A 318 -13.71 14.85 -0.87
CA ARG A 318 -13.98 15.50 -2.16
C ARG A 318 -12.71 15.51 -3.01
N VAL A 319 -12.90 15.45 -4.33
CA VAL A 319 -11.81 15.51 -5.29
C VAL A 319 -11.99 16.77 -6.13
N ILE A 320 -10.91 17.53 -6.29
CA ILE A 320 -10.82 18.64 -7.26
C ILE A 320 -9.89 18.22 -8.40
N LEU A 321 -10.35 18.39 -9.64
CA LEU A 321 -9.53 18.11 -10.80
C LEU A 321 -8.72 19.34 -11.17
N GLY A 322 -7.40 19.17 -11.21
CA GLY A 322 -6.47 20.17 -11.67
C GLY A 322 -6.07 19.96 -13.11
N GLU A 323 -5.63 21.04 -13.74
CA GLU A 323 -5.05 21.02 -15.07
C GLU A 323 -3.63 20.44 -15.03
N LYS A 324 -3.30 19.64 -16.04
CA LYS A 324 -1.96 19.11 -16.21
C LYS A 324 -1.00 20.21 -16.63
N VAL A 325 0.14 20.29 -15.98
CA VAL A 325 1.22 21.18 -16.36
C VAL A 325 2.43 20.36 -16.76
N GLU A 326 2.72 20.35 -18.07
CA GLU A 326 3.95 19.75 -18.59
C GLU A 326 5.13 20.71 -18.37
N ILE A 327 6.03 20.33 -17.51
CA ILE A 327 7.28 21.07 -17.34
C ILE A 327 8.38 20.37 -18.14
N ARG A 328 8.97 21.07 -19.09
CA ARG A 328 10.11 20.55 -19.87
C ARG A 328 11.32 20.39 -18.96
N GLY A 329 11.97 19.23 -19.03
CA GLY A 329 13.21 18.91 -18.31
C GLY A 329 13.14 17.59 -17.52
N ASP A 330 14.30 16.95 -17.40
CA ASP A 330 14.41 15.64 -16.72
C ASP A 330 14.45 15.75 -15.19
N LYS A 331 14.70 16.96 -14.65
CA LYS A 331 14.80 17.22 -13.22
C LYS A 331 14.07 18.52 -12.85
N VAL A 332 13.42 18.51 -11.70
CA VAL A 332 12.87 19.72 -11.09
C VAL A 332 13.32 19.74 -9.64
N LYS A 333 13.89 20.87 -9.20
CA LYS A 333 14.50 21.01 -7.86
C LYS A 333 15.47 19.84 -7.53
N GLY A 334 16.24 19.36 -8.54
CA GLY A 334 17.21 18.27 -8.36
C GLY A 334 16.64 16.85 -8.40
N VAL A 335 15.32 16.70 -8.38
CA VAL A 335 14.66 15.38 -8.38
C VAL A 335 14.34 14.94 -9.80
N LYS A 336 14.70 13.68 -10.16
CA LYS A 336 14.36 13.08 -11.46
C LYS A 336 12.86 12.91 -11.60
N ARG A 337 12.29 13.37 -12.70
CA ARG A 337 10.84 13.29 -12.97
C ARG A 337 10.41 11.88 -13.38
N LYS A 338 9.22 11.47 -12.94
CA LYS A 338 8.50 10.34 -13.52
C LYS A 338 7.74 10.83 -14.75
N LYS A 339 8.04 10.23 -15.91
CA LYS A 339 7.47 10.64 -17.21
C LYS A 339 5.94 10.57 -17.30
N ASP A 340 5.32 9.69 -16.50
CA ASP A 340 3.88 9.37 -16.60
C ASP A 340 2.99 10.22 -15.67
N PHE A 341 3.57 11.13 -14.88
CA PHE A 341 2.82 11.94 -13.92
C PHE A 341 3.21 13.40 -14.01
N ASN A 342 2.32 14.20 -14.60
CA ASN A 342 2.49 15.64 -14.70
C ASN A 342 2.29 16.35 -13.37
N ASP A 343 2.83 17.56 -13.27
CA ASP A 343 2.48 18.48 -12.20
C ASP A 343 1.06 19.06 -12.42
N ILE A 344 0.50 19.72 -11.43
CA ILE A 344 -0.92 20.11 -11.40
C ILE A 344 -1.03 21.60 -11.11
N SER A 345 -1.98 22.26 -11.76
CA SER A 345 -2.47 23.60 -11.38
C SER A 345 -3.96 23.52 -11.09
N ILE A 346 -4.45 24.27 -10.11
CA ILE A 346 -5.87 24.36 -9.79
C ILE A 346 -6.36 25.80 -9.76
N GLN A 347 -7.66 25.99 -10.01
CA GLN A 347 -8.31 27.27 -9.73
C GLN A 347 -8.56 27.39 -8.23
N THR A 348 -8.01 28.43 -7.62
CA THR A 348 -8.15 28.67 -6.16
C THR A 348 -9.58 28.93 -5.74
N SER A 349 -10.40 29.54 -6.60
CA SER A 349 -11.84 29.73 -6.36
C SER A 349 -12.57 28.41 -6.16
N ALA A 350 -12.29 27.40 -6.99
CA ALA A 350 -12.90 26.07 -6.84
C ALA A 350 -12.49 25.39 -5.52
N LEU A 351 -11.26 25.61 -5.06
CA LEU A 351 -10.82 25.10 -3.74
C LEU A 351 -11.59 25.80 -2.60
N PHE A 352 -11.76 27.12 -2.68
CA PHE A 352 -12.54 27.89 -1.70
C PHE A 352 -14.00 27.44 -1.64
N GLU A 353 -14.66 27.25 -2.77
CA GLU A 353 -16.02 26.76 -2.83
C GLU A 353 -16.17 25.41 -2.15
N LEU A 354 -15.23 24.49 -2.40
CA LEU A 354 -15.23 23.17 -1.75
C LEU A 354 -15.00 23.29 -0.22
N ILE A 355 -14.08 24.13 0.23
CA ILE A 355 -13.81 24.31 1.67
C ILE A 355 -15.04 24.88 2.38
N ASN A 356 -15.70 25.86 1.79
CA ASN A 356 -16.88 26.52 2.38
C ASN A 356 -18.14 25.66 2.26
N GLY A 357 -18.21 24.75 1.30
CA GLY A 357 -19.33 23.82 1.10
C GLY A 357 -19.23 22.53 1.90
N LEU A 358 -18.13 22.31 2.60
CA LEU A 358 -17.90 21.19 3.50
C LEU A 358 -18.28 21.55 4.92
#